data_2b852e0f51a6ced3bf37bb3c2e8dfa67
#
_entry.id   2b852e0f51a6ced3bf37bb3c2e8dfa67
#
_cell.length_a   1.000
_cell.length_b   1.000
_cell.length_c   1.000
_cell.angle_alpha   90.00
_cell.angle_beta   90.00
_cell.angle_gamma   90.00
#
_symmetry.space_group_name_H-M   'P 1'
#
loop_
_entity.id
_entity.type
_entity.pdbx_description
1 polymer ?
#
loop_
_entity_poly.entity_id
_entity_poly.type
_entity_poly.pdbx_seq_one_letter_code
_entity_poly.pdbx_strand_id
1 'polypeptide(L)'
;MQWKTYVSYVKELEAGIEIGYGGTYTTTKPTMVATIPVGYADGYVRSLSGKGCVLIHGQRAPILGRICMDQFMVDVTDIPGTAEGDECMLFGEQEGEILSVEEVSELAGSFNYEFVCDVGRRVPRVFYQNGKAVETKDYYPEY
;
A
#
# COMPACT_ATOMS: atom_id res chain seq x y z
N MET A 1 2.42 -15.52 -2.01
CA MET A 1 2.12 -14.38 -2.91
C MET A 1 2.50 -13.10 -2.19
N GLN A 2 3.00 -12.11 -2.92
CA GLN A 2 3.33 -10.78 -2.39
C GLN A 2 2.78 -9.74 -3.35
N TRP A 3 2.32 -8.60 -2.82
CA TRP A 3 1.95 -7.44 -3.62
C TRP A 3 2.74 -6.24 -3.13
N LYS A 4 3.56 -5.67 -3.99
CA LYS A 4 4.44 -4.56 -3.68
C LYS A 4 4.39 -3.46 -4.73
N THR A 5 4.76 -2.30 -4.30
CA THR A 5 4.91 -1.07 -5.07
C THR A 5 6.06 -0.25 -4.47
N TYR A 6 6.10 1.04 -4.71
CA TYR A 6 7.08 1.95 -4.13
C TYR A 6 6.43 3.26 -3.70
N VAL A 7 7.11 3.96 -2.82
CA VAL A 7 6.72 5.30 -2.39
C VAL A 7 6.89 6.26 -3.57
N SER A 8 5.83 6.98 -3.95
CA SER A 8 5.87 7.96 -5.04
C SER A 8 6.18 9.38 -4.60
N TYR A 9 5.93 9.71 -3.33
CA TYR A 9 6.18 11.03 -2.79
C TYR A 9 6.19 11.01 -1.26
N VAL A 10 7.03 11.84 -0.63
CA VAL A 10 7.07 12.02 0.81
C VAL A 10 7.05 13.50 1.15
N LYS A 11 6.25 13.89 2.13
CA LYS A 11 6.22 15.26 2.64
C LYS A 11 5.87 15.32 4.13
N GLU A 12 6.34 16.36 4.79
CA GLU A 12 5.89 16.72 6.13
C GLU A 12 4.62 17.59 6.03
N LEU A 13 3.64 17.28 6.85
CA LEU A 13 2.42 18.07 7.03
C LEU A 13 2.33 18.57 8.45
N GLU A 14 1.97 19.85 8.61
CA GLU A 14 1.67 20.42 9.90
C GLU A 14 0.41 19.80 10.53
N ALA A 15 0.19 20.05 11.83
CA ALA A 15 -1.07 19.69 12.49
C ALA A 15 -2.25 20.45 11.86
N GLY A 16 -3.42 19.82 11.80
CA GLY A 16 -4.65 20.42 11.29
C GLY A 16 -4.86 20.26 9.78
N ILE A 17 -4.01 19.50 9.09
CA ILE A 17 -4.16 19.25 7.64
C ILE A 17 -5.04 18.03 7.40
N GLU A 18 -6.06 18.20 6.56
CA GLU A 18 -6.91 17.09 6.10
C GLU A 18 -6.22 16.24 5.03
N ILE A 19 -6.38 14.92 5.13
CA ILE A 19 -5.80 13.93 4.20
C ILE A 19 -6.90 13.14 3.51
N GLY A 20 -6.77 13.01 2.18
CA GLY A 20 -7.65 12.24 1.34
C GLY A 20 -8.99 12.91 1.06
N TYR A 21 -9.82 12.26 0.24
CA TYR A 21 -11.13 12.76 -0.12
C TYR A 21 -12.07 12.85 1.08
N GLY A 22 -12.70 14.02 1.23
CA GLY A 22 -13.70 14.28 2.27
C GLY A 22 -13.10 14.49 3.66
N GLY A 23 -11.77 14.71 3.77
CA GLY A 23 -11.12 15.10 5.02
C GLY A 23 -11.38 14.13 6.19
N THR A 24 -11.42 12.82 5.91
CA THR A 24 -11.76 11.82 6.93
C THR A 24 -10.66 11.57 7.96
N TYR A 25 -9.48 12.11 7.71
CA TYR A 25 -8.36 12.14 8.64
C TYR A 25 -7.75 13.54 8.67
N THR A 26 -7.50 14.04 9.87
CA THR A 26 -6.82 15.32 10.08
C THR A 26 -5.58 15.08 10.94
N THR A 27 -4.43 15.60 10.52
CA THR A 27 -3.19 15.51 11.30
C THR A 27 -3.35 16.22 12.64
N THR A 28 -2.90 15.59 13.72
CA THR A 28 -2.95 16.15 15.08
C THR A 28 -1.60 16.69 15.55
N LYS A 29 -0.55 16.37 14.82
CA LYS A 29 0.85 16.78 15.04
C LYS A 29 1.56 16.87 13.70
N PRO A 30 2.75 17.46 13.61
CA PRO A 30 3.59 17.33 12.43
C PRO A 30 3.77 15.86 12.05
N THR A 31 3.44 15.52 10.83
CA THR A 31 3.33 14.13 10.35
C THR A 31 4.05 13.97 9.01
N MET A 32 4.97 13.01 8.94
CA MET A 32 5.57 12.59 7.67
C MET A 32 4.61 11.67 6.93
N VAL A 33 4.19 12.07 5.74
CA VAL A 33 3.20 11.35 4.93
C VAL A 33 3.83 10.86 3.65
N ALA A 34 3.73 9.57 3.39
CA ALA A 34 4.10 8.98 2.10
C ALA A 34 2.86 8.72 1.24
N THR A 35 2.97 8.98 -0.05
CA THR A 35 1.95 8.65 -1.06
C THR A 35 2.32 7.33 -1.73
N ILE A 36 1.36 6.42 -1.78
CA ILE A 36 1.47 5.09 -2.38
C ILE A 36 0.61 5.05 -3.65
N PRO A 37 1.19 4.81 -4.85
CA PRO A 37 0.52 4.90 -6.14
C PRO A 37 -0.26 3.61 -6.47
N VAL A 38 -1.13 3.20 -5.57
CA VAL A 38 -2.05 2.07 -5.69
C VAL A 38 -3.39 2.48 -5.11
N GLY A 39 -4.49 2.04 -5.71
CA GLY A 39 -5.81 2.33 -5.20
C GLY A 39 -6.84 1.27 -5.54
N TYR A 40 -8.13 1.61 -5.40
CA TYR A 40 -9.18 0.63 -5.62
C TYR A 40 -9.34 0.23 -7.12
N ALA A 41 -8.84 1.01 -8.07
CA ALA A 41 -8.79 0.61 -9.47
C ALA A 41 -7.77 -0.52 -9.73
N ASP A 42 -6.82 -0.70 -8.81
CA ASP A 42 -5.85 -1.80 -8.84
C ASP A 42 -6.36 -3.04 -8.09
N GLY A 43 -7.44 -2.90 -7.32
CA GLY A 43 -8.01 -3.94 -6.46
C GLY A 43 -7.66 -3.77 -4.97
N TYR A 44 -7.01 -2.67 -4.58
CA TYR A 44 -6.74 -2.37 -3.17
C TYR A 44 -7.94 -1.63 -2.55
N VAL A 45 -8.80 -2.38 -1.92
CA VAL A 45 -10.18 -1.99 -1.61
C VAL A 45 -10.33 -0.83 -0.63
N ARG A 46 -11.35 0.02 -0.86
CA ARG A 46 -11.65 1.19 -0.03
C ARG A 46 -11.97 0.87 1.44
N SER A 47 -12.44 -0.33 1.73
CA SER A 47 -12.76 -0.75 3.11
C SER A 47 -11.54 -0.81 4.04
N LEU A 48 -10.32 -0.80 3.51
CA LEU A 48 -9.07 -0.67 4.26
C LEU A 48 -8.77 0.76 4.72
N SER A 49 -9.53 1.76 4.26
CA SER A 49 -9.35 3.18 4.63
C SER A 49 -9.37 3.37 6.13
N GLY A 50 -8.29 3.93 6.69
CA GLY A 50 -8.14 4.19 8.12
C GLY A 50 -8.04 2.94 9.02
N LYS A 51 -7.93 1.74 8.45
CA LYS A 51 -7.82 0.48 9.19
C LYS A 51 -6.56 -0.31 8.84
N GLY A 52 -6.16 -0.27 7.57
CA GLY A 52 -5.04 -1.03 7.06
C GLY A 52 -3.69 -0.36 7.32
N CYS A 53 -2.64 -1.08 7.03
CA CYS A 53 -1.27 -0.60 6.97
C CYS A 53 -0.55 -1.24 5.79
N VAL A 54 0.63 -0.72 5.49
CA VAL A 54 1.60 -1.31 4.57
C VAL A 54 2.93 -1.49 5.28
N LEU A 55 3.90 -2.20 4.67
CA LEU A 55 5.26 -2.24 5.19
C LEU A 55 6.18 -1.34 4.35
N ILE A 56 6.99 -0.57 5.05
CA ILE A 56 8.10 0.22 4.48
C ILE A 56 9.28 0.03 5.43
N HIS A 57 10.45 -0.35 4.90
CA HIS A 57 11.63 -0.70 5.72
C HIS A 57 11.30 -1.71 6.83
N GLY A 58 10.50 -2.74 6.54
CA GLY A 58 10.08 -3.74 7.51
C GLY A 58 9.21 -3.21 8.66
N GLN A 59 8.65 -2.01 8.54
CA GLN A 59 7.84 -1.38 9.58
C GLN A 59 6.43 -1.07 9.07
N ARG A 60 5.45 -1.16 9.96
CA ARG A 60 4.04 -0.92 9.63
C ARG A 60 3.75 0.57 9.54
N ALA A 61 3.33 1.04 8.37
CA ALA A 61 2.88 2.39 8.10
C ALA A 61 1.35 2.41 7.97
N PRO A 62 0.61 3.02 8.92
CA PRO A 62 -0.86 3.04 8.89
C PRO A 62 -1.40 3.91 7.75
N ILE A 63 -2.52 3.50 7.18
CA ILE A 63 -3.23 4.23 6.12
C ILE A 63 -3.94 5.43 6.73
N LEU A 64 -3.70 6.62 6.15
CA LEU A 64 -4.31 7.87 6.55
C LEU A 64 -5.44 8.26 5.60
N GLY A 65 -6.63 8.44 6.14
CA GLY A 65 -7.80 8.84 5.35
C GLY A 65 -8.28 7.76 4.40
N ARG A 66 -8.92 8.18 3.31
CA ARG A 66 -9.54 7.28 2.33
C ARG A 66 -8.56 6.83 1.26
N ILE A 67 -8.65 5.55 0.90
CA ILE A 67 -8.03 5.02 -0.31
C ILE A 67 -8.78 5.59 -1.52
N CYS A 68 -8.03 6.17 -2.45
CA CYS A 68 -8.53 6.76 -3.69
C CYS A 68 -8.47 5.74 -4.84
N MET A 69 -8.83 6.19 -6.05
CA MET A 69 -8.84 5.33 -7.22
C MET A 69 -7.45 4.77 -7.53
N ASP A 70 -6.42 5.62 -7.49
CA ASP A 70 -5.08 5.32 -7.97
C ASP A 70 -3.98 5.54 -6.91
N GLN A 71 -4.34 5.99 -5.70
CA GLN A 71 -3.37 6.25 -4.65
C GLN A 71 -4.01 6.30 -3.26
N PHE A 72 -3.17 6.17 -2.23
CA PHE A 72 -3.52 6.46 -0.83
C PHE A 72 -2.29 6.97 -0.08
N MET A 73 -2.50 7.47 1.13
CA MET A 73 -1.46 8.03 1.99
C MET A 73 -1.26 7.17 3.23
N VAL A 74 -0.02 7.13 3.70
CA VAL A 74 0.37 6.43 4.92
C VAL A 74 1.23 7.32 5.82
N ASP A 75 1.14 7.08 7.13
CA ASP A 75 1.99 7.74 8.12
C ASP A 75 3.36 7.05 8.18
N VAL A 76 4.42 7.78 7.90
CA VAL A 76 5.81 7.31 7.99
C VAL A 76 6.63 8.11 9.01
N THR A 77 5.97 8.83 9.91
CA THR A 77 6.62 9.64 10.94
C THR A 77 7.61 8.84 11.76
N ASP A 78 7.26 7.61 12.11
CA ASP A 78 8.08 6.72 12.93
C ASP A 78 8.98 5.78 12.09
N ILE A 79 9.05 6.00 10.76
CA ILE A 79 9.90 5.25 9.83
C ILE A 79 10.94 6.22 9.22
N PRO A 80 12.00 6.54 9.96
CA PRO A 80 12.98 7.54 9.52
C PRO A 80 13.69 7.08 8.25
N GLY A 81 13.98 8.05 7.38
CA GLY A 81 14.67 7.80 6.12
C GLY A 81 13.76 7.33 4.98
N THR A 82 12.45 7.23 5.20
CA THR A 82 11.52 6.94 4.09
C THR A 82 11.63 8.00 3.00
N ALA A 83 11.83 7.55 1.76
CA ALA A 83 12.04 8.39 0.61
C ALA A 83 11.26 7.90 -0.62
N GLU A 84 11.15 8.77 -1.61
CA GLU A 84 10.63 8.40 -2.93
C GLU A 84 11.48 7.29 -3.56
N GLY A 85 10.82 6.25 -4.08
CA GLY A 85 11.44 5.06 -4.64
C GLY A 85 11.62 3.89 -3.66
N ASP A 86 11.39 4.09 -2.35
CA ASP A 86 11.45 3.00 -1.38
C ASP A 86 10.36 1.96 -1.65
N GLU A 87 10.69 0.68 -1.48
CA GLU A 87 9.74 -0.41 -1.65
C GLU A 87 8.64 -0.34 -0.57
N CYS A 88 7.40 -0.44 -1.01
CA CYS A 88 6.23 -0.53 -0.16
C CYS A 88 5.54 -1.88 -0.38
N MET A 89 5.36 -2.65 0.69
CA MET A 89 4.69 -3.95 0.68
C MET A 89 3.24 -3.80 1.11
N LEU A 90 2.31 -4.12 0.20
CA LEU A 90 0.87 -4.07 0.47
C LEU A 90 0.40 -5.32 1.21
N PHE A 91 0.96 -6.47 0.89
CA PHE A 91 0.97 -7.69 1.68
C PHE A 91 2.14 -8.59 1.24
N GLY A 92 2.74 -9.28 2.17
CA GLY A 92 3.93 -10.12 1.97
C GLY A 92 4.90 -10.00 3.13
N GLU A 93 6.17 -10.28 2.86
CA GLU A 93 7.27 -10.19 3.82
C GLU A 93 8.27 -9.15 3.37
N GLN A 94 8.72 -8.31 4.30
CA GLN A 94 9.74 -7.31 4.09
C GLN A 94 10.61 -7.19 5.35
N GLU A 95 11.92 -7.42 5.21
CA GLU A 95 12.92 -7.31 6.29
C GLU A 95 12.55 -8.10 7.57
N GLY A 96 11.89 -9.26 7.40
CA GLY A 96 11.51 -10.13 8.50
C GLY A 96 10.14 -9.83 9.13
N GLU A 97 9.51 -8.71 8.76
CA GLU A 97 8.12 -8.43 9.13
C GLU A 97 7.17 -9.01 8.09
N ILE A 98 6.07 -9.59 8.56
CA ILE A 98 5.05 -10.21 7.71
C ILE A 98 3.73 -9.46 7.87
N LEU A 99 3.20 -8.99 6.74
CA LEU A 99 1.83 -8.51 6.60
C LEU A 99 1.11 -9.50 5.69
N SER A 100 0.38 -10.44 6.28
CA SER A 100 -0.23 -11.53 5.51
C SER A 100 -1.44 -11.06 4.73
N VAL A 101 -1.76 -11.74 3.63
CA VAL A 101 -2.99 -11.47 2.87
C VAL A 101 -4.23 -11.79 3.69
N GLU A 102 -4.16 -12.76 4.59
CA GLU A 102 -5.21 -13.10 5.54
C GLU A 102 -5.53 -11.91 6.47
N GLU A 103 -4.51 -11.30 7.06
CA GLU A 103 -4.66 -10.11 7.91
C GLU A 103 -5.29 -8.94 7.13
N VAL A 104 -4.78 -8.65 5.94
CA VAL A 104 -5.29 -7.54 5.12
C VAL A 104 -6.73 -7.79 4.67
N SER A 105 -7.05 -9.01 4.23
CA SER A 105 -8.41 -9.34 3.80
C SER A 105 -9.42 -9.31 4.93
N GLU A 106 -9.04 -9.76 6.12
CA GLU A 106 -9.90 -9.68 7.32
C GLU A 106 -10.22 -8.22 7.69
N LEU A 107 -9.21 -7.34 7.69
CA LEU A 107 -9.40 -5.91 7.89
C LEU A 107 -10.30 -5.27 6.83
N ALA A 108 -10.26 -5.78 5.60
CA ALA A 108 -11.12 -5.36 4.51
C ALA A 108 -12.57 -5.85 4.64
N GLY A 109 -12.85 -6.79 5.55
CA GLY A 109 -14.15 -7.45 5.66
C GLY A 109 -14.40 -8.48 4.58
N SER A 110 -13.34 -9.07 4.03
CA SER A 110 -13.32 -10.08 2.97
C SER A 110 -12.53 -11.30 3.45
N PHE A 111 -12.23 -12.22 2.55
CA PHE A 111 -11.33 -13.33 2.82
C PHE A 111 -10.26 -13.45 1.72
N ASN A 112 -9.16 -14.13 2.02
CA ASN A 112 -7.95 -14.08 1.22
C ASN A 112 -8.16 -14.47 -0.27
N TYR A 113 -9.00 -15.46 -0.58
CA TYR A 113 -9.26 -15.88 -1.96
C TYR A 113 -9.98 -14.80 -2.77
N GLU A 114 -11.00 -14.15 -2.19
CA GLU A 114 -11.70 -13.04 -2.82
C GLU A 114 -10.74 -11.86 -3.02
N PHE A 115 -10.02 -11.49 -1.96
CA PHE A 115 -9.10 -10.36 -1.99
C PHE A 115 -8.03 -10.48 -3.08
N VAL A 116 -7.43 -11.67 -3.28
CA VAL A 116 -6.44 -11.86 -4.35
C VAL A 116 -7.04 -11.88 -5.75
N CYS A 117 -8.33 -12.26 -5.88
CA CYS A 117 -9.04 -12.20 -7.15
C CYS A 117 -9.32 -10.76 -7.60
N ASP A 118 -9.45 -9.83 -6.64
CA ASP A 118 -9.72 -8.41 -6.91
C ASP A 118 -8.50 -7.67 -7.47
N VAL A 119 -7.28 -8.22 -7.34
CA VAL A 119 -6.08 -7.62 -7.92
C VAL A 119 -6.23 -7.48 -9.43
N GLY A 120 -6.35 -6.23 -9.88
CA GLY A 120 -6.70 -5.87 -11.25
C GLY A 120 -5.62 -6.21 -12.28
N ARG A 121 -5.97 -6.15 -13.57
CA ARG A 121 -5.03 -6.39 -14.68
C ARG A 121 -4.00 -5.28 -14.86
N ARG A 122 -4.22 -4.12 -14.23
CA ARG A 122 -3.25 -3.01 -14.19
C ARG A 122 -1.97 -3.37 -13.43
N VAL A 123 -2.05 -4.37 -12.54
CA VAL A 123 -0.92 -4.84 -11.75
C VAL A 123 -0.19 -5.95 -12.49
N PRO A 124 1.07 -5.77 -12.90
CA PRO A 124 1.87 -6.82 -13.50
C PRO A 124 2.06 -8.02 -12.54
N ARG A 125 2.09 -9.24 -13.08
CA ARG A 125 2.37 -10.46 -12.33
C ARG A 125 3.75 -10.97 -12.68
N VAL A 126 4.56 -11.21 -11.66
CA VAL A 126 5.87 -11.85 -11.82
C VAL A 126 5.83 -13.23 -11.16
N PHE A 127 6.07 -14.25 -11.94
CA PHE A 127 6.06 -15.64 -11.48
C PHE A 127 7.46 -16.08 -11.11
N TYR A 128 7.59 -16.66 -9.92
CA TYR A 128 8.87 -17.16 -9.39
C TYR A 128 8.84 -18.67 -9.28
N GLN A 129 9.94 -19.31 -9.69
CA GLN A 129 10.20 -20.72 -9.46
C GLN A 129 11.62 -20.88 -8.91
N ASN A 130 11.75 -21.54 -7.76
CA ASN A 130 13.04 -21.75 -7.08
C ASN A 130 13.80 -20.40 -6.84
N GLY A 131 13.08 -19.37 -6.44
CA GLY A 131 13.66 -18.05 -6.16
C GLY A 131 14.05 -17.21 -7.38
N LYS A 132 13.77 -17.68 -8.60
CA LYS A 132 14.07 -16.95 -9.85
C LYS A 132 12.77 -16.56 -10.54
N ALA A 133 12.72 -15.33 -11.04
CA ALA A 133 11.64 -14.89 -11.92
C ALA A 133 11.71 -15.71 -13.22
N VAL A 134 10.61 -16.39 -13.56
CA VAL A 134 10.52 -17.25 -14.76
C VAL A 134 9.59 -16.67 -15.81
N GLU A 135 8.61 -15.87 -15.42
CA GLU A 135 7.64 -15.26 -16.33
C GLU A 135 7.16 -13.92 -15.74
N THR A 136 6.87 -12.97 -16.61
CA THR A 136 6.15 -11.74 -16.26
C THR A 136 4.94 -11.61 -17.17
N LYS A 137 3.77 -11.40 -16.57
CA LYS A 137 2.54 -11.11 -17.31
C LYS A 137 2.13 -9.67 -17.03
N ASP A 138 2.37 -8.82 -18.02
CA ASP A 138 1.89 -7.46 -18.07
C ASP A 138 0.81 -7.35 -19.16
N TYR A 139 -0.33 -6.75 -18.84
CA TYR A 139 -1.42 -6.56 -19.80
C TYR A 139 -1.32 -5.23 -20.54
N TYR A 140 -0.45 -4.32 -20.07
CA TYR A 140 -0.27 -2.97 -20.60
C TYR A 140 1.21 -2.59 -20.69
N PRO A 141 2.04 -3.37 -21.43
CA PRO A 141 3.49 -3.24 -21.42
C PRO A 141 4.04 -1.95 -22.07
N GLU A 142 3.19 -1.14 -22.68
CA GLU A 142 3.59 0.04 -23.46
C GLU A 142 3.18 1.38 -22.82
N TYR A 143 2.96 1.41 -21.50
CA TYR A 143 2.66 2.66 -20.77
C TYR A 143 3.71 2.99 -19.73
#